data_9d92fb09b859846d4c92b150359f36c4
#
_entry.id   9d92fb09b859846d4c92b150359f36c4
#
_cell.length_a   1.000
_cell.length_b   1.000
_cell.length_c   1.000
_cell.angle_alpha   90.00
_cell.angle_beta   90.00
_cell.angle_gamma   90.00
#
_symmetry.space_group_name_H-M   'P 1'
#
loop_
_entity.id
_entity.type
_entity.pdbx_description
1 polymer ?
#
loop_
_entity_poly.entity_id
_entity_poly.type
_entity_poly.pdbx_seq_one_letter_code
_entity_poly.pdbx_strand_id
1 'polypeptide(L)'
;AQHVASVVLQNTDTVVLTFFSTLINVSIYNVYNLVVTGVKQIVLSLTTGIQSLFGNMLAKEETVLLEKTFDCVEWLLHTVTVLVFTITGLLIVPFVRIYTSGITDANYIVPVFAILITCATASYCLRLPYSMMVLAAGHYKQTQNSAIIEMVLNVVISIGLVFLLGLI
;
A
#
# COMPACT_ATOMS: atom_id res chain seq x y z
N ALA A 1 -15.86 9.46 -8.44
CA ALA A 1 -14.65 9.30 -9.26
C ALA A 1 -13.45 8.80 -8.42
N GLN A 2 -13.12 9.45 -7.29
CA GLN A 2 -11.96 9.08 -6.46
C GLN A 2 -12.04 7.64 -5.91
N HIS A 3 -13.22 7.21 -5.47
CA HIS A 3 -13.42 5.84 -4.96
C HIS A 3 -13.21 4.80 -6.07
N VAL A 4 -13.70 5.08 -7.29
CA VAL A 4 -13.50 4.17 -8.44
C VAL A 4 -12.02 4.10 -8.80
N ALA A 5 -11.32 5.23 -8.83
CA ALA A 5 -9.87 5.26 -9.08
C ALA A 5 -9.09 4.45 -8.04
N SER A 6 -9.42 4.55 -6.75
CA SER A 6 -8.74 3.78 -5.71
C SER A 6 -9.02 2.27 -5.79
N VAL A 7 -10.25 1.87 -6.15
CA VAL A 7 -10.60 0.45 -6.34
C VAL A 7 -9.88 -0.11 -7.57
N VAL A 8 -9.80 0.64 -8.67
CA VAL A 8 -9.04 0.25 -9.86
C VAL A 8 -7.57 0.08 -9.51
N LEU A 9 -6.95 1.06 -8.85
CA LEU A 9 -5.54 0.99 -8.43
C LEU A 9 -5.24 -0.25 -7.59
N GLN A 10 -6.11 -0.58 -6.62
CA GLN A 10 -5.90 -1.71 -5.73
C GLN A 10 -6.03 -3.08 -6.42
N ASN A 11 -6.76 -3.15 -7.53
CA ASN A 11 -7.02 -4.40 -8.24
C ASN A 11 -6.30 -4.49 -9.61
N THR A 12 -5.71 -3.40 -10.09
CA THR A 12 -5.05 -3.35 -11.40
C THR A 12 -3.96 -4.41 -11.51
N ASP A 13 -3.13 -4.58 -10.48
CA ASP A 13 -2.04 -5.55 -10.50
C ASP A 13 -2.56 -6.98 -10.70
N THR A 14 -3.62 -7.35 -9.96
CA THR A 14 -4.24 -8.68 -10.10
C THR A 14 -4.89 -8.85 -11.47
N VAL A 15 -5.55 -7.82 -12.00
CA VAL A 15 -6.20 -7.83 -13.32
C VAL A 15 -5.14 -7.94 -14.43
N VAL A 16 -4.09 -7.13 -14.39
CA VAL A 16 -3.00 -7.18 -15.37
C VAL A 16 -2.31 -8.54 -15.33
N LEU A 17 -2.00 -9.05 -14.14
CA LEU A 17 -1.41 -10.38 -13.99
C LEU A 17 -2.33 -11.48 -14.53
N THR A 18 -3.64 -11.37 -14.35
CA THR A 18 -4.60 -12.38 -14.82
C THR A 18 -4.69 -12.41 -16.36
N PHE A 19 -4.61 -11.25 -17.02
CA PHE A 19 -4.70 -11.16 -18.48
C PHE A 19 -3.38 -11.42 -19.21
N PHE A 20 -2.25 -11.06 -18.59
CA PHE A 20 -0.94 -11.06 -19.26
C PHE A 20 0.06 -12.05 -18.66
N SER A 21 -0.33 -12.81 -17.61
CA SER A 21 0.55 -13.77 -16.95
C SER A 21 -0.12 -15.13 -16.76
N THR A 22 0.61 -16.06 -16.16
CA THR A 22 0.10 -17.38 -15.81
C THR A 22 -0.68 -17.37 -14.51
N LEU A 23 -1.65 -18.27 -14.34
CA LEU A 23 -2.39 -18.45 -13.08
C LEU A 23 -1.47 -18.73 -11.89
N ILE A 24 -0.31 -19.36 -12.14
CA ILE A 24 0.71 -19.62 -11.14
C ILE A 24 1.27 -18.31 -10.59
N ASN A 25 1.62 -17.36 -11.45
CA ASN A 25 2.15 -16.05 -11.02
C ASN A 25 1.10 -15.24 -10.26
N VAL A 26 -0.18 -15.32 -10.65
CA VAL A 26 -1.29 -14.73 -9.91
C VAL A 26 -1.40 -15.34 -8.51
N SER A 27 -1.24 -16.66 -8.39
CA SER A 27 -1.27 -17.36 -7.12
C SER A 27 -0.12 -16.93 -6.20
N ILE A 28 1.11 -16.86 -6.75
CA ILE A 28 2.28 -16.36 -6.01
C ILE A 28 2.05 -14.93 -5.51
N TYR A 29 1.61 -14.02 -6.40
CA TYR A 29 1.29 -12.64 -6.04
C TYR A 29 0.29 -12.56 -4.88
N ASN A 30 -0.80 -13.33 -4.97
CA ASN A 30 -1.87 -13.30 -3.98
C ASN A 30 -1.42 -13.77 -2.60
N VAL A 31 -0.53 -14.77 -2.51
CA VAL A 31 0.02 -15.24 -1.22
C VAL A 31 0.83 -14.14 -0.54
N TYR A 32 1.71 -13.45 -1.25
CA TYR A 32 2.49 -12.34 -0.70
C TYR A 32 1.61 -11.14 -0.37
N ASN A 33 0.68 -10.80 -1.27
CA ASN A 33 -0.25 -9.68 -1.09
C ASN A 33 -1.16 -9.88 0.13
N LEU A 34 -1.58 -11.11 0.41
CA LEU A 34 -2.34 -11.44 1.62
C LEU A 34 -1.61 -11.01 2.90
N VAL A 35 -0.31 -11.32 2.98
CA VAL A 35 0.52 -10.99 4.14
C VAL A 35 0.69 -9.47 4.29
N VAL A 36 1.15 -8.80 3.24
CA VAL A 36 1.43 -7.35 3.32
C VAL A 36 0.15 -6.52 3.50
N THR A 37 -0.98 -6.97 2.94
CA THR A 37 -2.28 -6.33 3.13
C THR A 37 -2.80 -6.52 4.56
N GLY A 38 -2.62 -7.70 5.14
CA GLY A 38 -2.95 -7.94 6.55
C GLY A 38 -2.16 -7.02 7.48
N VAL A 39 -0.85 -6.89 7.25
CA VAL A 39 0.03 -5.98 8.00
C VAL A 39 -0.34 -4.51 7.78
N LYS A 40 -0.61 -4.10 6.53
CA LYS A 40 -1.12 -2.76 6.19
C LYS A 40 -2.38 -2.42 6.96
N GLN A 41 -3.30 -3.38 7.13
CA GLN A 41 -4.56 -3.16 7.84
C GLN A 41 -4.34 -2.82 9.32
N ILE A 42 -3.29 -3.35 9.95
CA ILE A 42 -2.89 -2.97 11.32
C ILE A 42 -2.52 -1.49 11.36
N VAL A 43 -1.70 -1.01 10.44
CA VAL A 43 -1.32 0.41 10.37
C VAL A 43 -2.55 1.28 10.08
N LEU A 44 -3.40 0.87 9.14
CA LEU A 44 -4.62 1.61 8.81
C LEU A 44 -5.60 1.72 9.99
N SER A 45 -5.66 0.72 10.87
CA SER A 45 -6.52 0.77 12.06
C SER A 45 -6.13 1.91 13.01
N LEU A 46 -4.84 2.27 13.07
CA LEU A 46 -4.34 3.38 13.88
C LEU A 46 -4.71 4.75 13.28
N THR A 47 -5.05 4.83 12.01
CA THR A 47 -5.39 6.08 11.32
C THR A 47 -6.87 6.46 11.47
N THR A 48 -7.69 5.56 12.01
CA THR A 48 -9.13 5.78 12.15
C THR A 48 -9.42 6.98 13.04
N GLY A 49 -10.15 7.96 12.52
CA GLY A 49 -10.50 9.19 13.24
C GLY A 49 -9.48 10.33 13.17
N ILE A 50 -8.22 10.08 12.79
CA ILE A 50 -7.18 11.13 12.73
C ILE A 50 -7.54 12.21 11.70
N GLN A 51 -8.09 11.83 10.55
CA GLN A 51 -8.53 12.79 9.53
C GLN A 51 -9.62 13.73 10.07
N SER A 52 -10.58 13.20 10.84
CA SER A 52 -11.64 13.99 11.47
C SER A 52 -11.09 14.92 12.56
N LEU A 53 -10.08 14.45 13.31
CA LEU A 53 -9.38 15.23 14.31
C LEU A 53 -8.69 16.45 13.66
N PHE A 54 -7.91 16.25 12.60
CA PHE A 54 -7.27 17.33 11.84
C PHE A 54 -8.31 18.29 11.26
N GLY A 55 -9.41 17.79 10.68
CA GLY A 55 -10.48 18.64 10.16
C GLY A 55 -11.13 19.52 11.22
N ASN A 56 -11.33 19.01 12.44
CA ASN A 56 -11.87 19.78 13.55
C ASN A 56 -10.91 20.88 14.02
N MET A 57 -9.61 20.60 14.13
CA MET A 57 -8.59 21.57 14.49
C MET A 57 -8.45 22.69 13.44
N LEU A 58 -8.51 22.32 12.14
CA LEU A 58 -8.51 23.27 11.03
C LEU A 58 -9.74 24.19 11.08
N ALA A 59 -10.93 23.63 11.34
CA ALA A 59 -12.17 24.40 11.45
C ALA A 59 -12.20 25.37 12.64
N LYS A 60 -11.42 25.09 13.70
CA LYS A 60 -11.27 25.94 14.88
C LYS A 60 -10.09 26.89 14.79
N GLU A 61 -9.34 26.88 13.71
CA GLU A 61 -8.12 27.67 13.51
C GLU A 61 -7.03 27.42 14.58
N GLU A 62 -7.03 26.24 15.21
CA GLU A 62 -6.08 25.82 16.24
C GLU A 62 -4.73 25.37 15.63
N THR A 63 -4.04 26.27 14.92
CA THR A 63 -2.85 25.96 14.11
C THR A 63 -1.70 25.37 14.91
N VAL A 64 -1.41 25.89 16.10
CA VAL A 64 -0.32 25.42 16.96
C VAL A 64 -0.61 24.02 17.50
N LEU A 65 -1.87 23.73 17.83
CA LEU A 65 -2.27 22.39 18.29
C LEU A 65 -2.24 21.39 17.13
N LEU A 66 -2.68 21.83 15.94
CA LEU A 66 -2.64 21.02 14.71
C LEU A 66 -1.21 20.59 14.36
N GLU A 67 -0.24 21.53 14.39
CA GLU A 67 1.16 21.24 14.10
C GLU A 67 1.72 20.18 15.06
N LYS A 68 1.58 20.40 16.36
CA LYS A 68 2.05 19.44 17.38
C LYS A 68 1.39 18.07 17.25
N THR A 69 0.09 18.05 16.94
CA THR A 69 -0.64 16.78 16.76
C THR A 69 -0.20 16.07 15.50
N PHE A 70 0.05 16.81 14.42
CA PHE A 70 0.56 16.25 13.18
C PHE A 70 1.93 15.62 13.37
N ASP A 71 2.87 16.34 14.01
CA ASP A 71 4.22 15.82 14.29
C ASP A 71 4.17 14.53 15.12
N CYS A 72 3.30 14.49 16.14
CA CYS A 72 3.12 13.31 16.97
C CYS A 72 2.56 12.12 16.17
N VAL A 73 1.54 12.36 15.36
CA VAL A 73 0.92 11.34 14.50
C VAL A 73 1.89 10.84 13.44
N GLU A 74 2.63 11.74 12.80
CA GLU A 74 3.65 11.42 11.81
C GLU A 74 4.73 10.53 12.42
N TRP A 75 5.31 10.95 13.55
CA TRP A 75 6.33 10.19 14.25
C TRP A 75 5.83 8.77 14.65
N LEU A 76 4.62 8.70 15.21
CA LEU A 76 4.02 7.43 15.63
C LEU A 76 3.81 6.49 14.45
N LEU A 77 3.16 6.97 13.39
CA LEU A 77 2.86 6.15 12.21
C LEU A 77 4.14 5.73 11.47
N HIS A 78 5.14 6.61 11.37
CA HIS A 78 6.42 6.25 10.77
C HIS A 78 7.15 5.19 11.60
N THR A 79 7.22 5.36 12.91
CA THR A 79 7.87 4.39 13.81
C THR A 79 7.20 3.01 13.73
N VAL A 80 5.87 2.97 13.85
CA VAL A 80 5.11 1.72 13.76
C VAL A 80 5.27 1.07 12.38
N THR A 81 5.16 1.86 11.30
CA THR A 81 5.31 1.35 9.94
C THR A 81 6.68 0.73 9.72
N VAL A 82 7.76 1.44 10.07
CA VAL A 82 9.13 0.93 9.90
C VAL A 82 9.32 -0.35 10.70
N LEU A 83 8.90 -0.38 11.97
CA LEU A 83 9.05 -1.55 12.83
C LEU A 83 8.29 -2.76 12.25
N VAL A 84 7.00 -2.60 11.95
CA VAL A 84 6.13 -3.70 11.53
C VAL A 84 6.54 -4.22 10.15
N PHE A 85 6.86 -3.33 9.19
CA PHE A 85 7.29 -3.77 7.86
C PHE A 85 8.72 -4.32 7.82
N THR A 86 9.61 -3.90 8.73
CA THR A 86 10.93 -4.55 8.88
C THR A 86 10.77 -5.99 9.36
N ILE A 87 9.96 -6.22 10.38
CA ILE A 87 9.64 -7.57 10.85
C ILE A 87 8.99 -8.39 9.74
N THR A 88 8.03 -7.81 9.02
CA THR A 88 7.37 -8.48 7.89
C THR A 88 8.36 -8.85 6.80
N GLY A 89 9.25 -7.96 6.40
CA GLY A 89 10.26 -8.22 5.38
C GLY A 89 11.20 -9.37 5.74
N LEU A 90 11.52 -9.53 7.02
CA LEU A 90 12.35 -10.64 7.51
C LEU A 90 11.57 -11.96 7.56
N LEU A 91 10.28 -11.93 7.91
CA LEU A 91 9.49 -13.12 8.19
C LEU A 91 8.62 -13.58 7.00
N ILE A 92 8.41 -12.75 5.97
CA ILE A 92 7.48 -13.07 4.87
C ILE A 92 7.92 -14.32 4.09
N VAL A 93 9.20 -14.47 3.80
CA VAL A 93 9.72 -15.66 3.06
C VAL A 93 9.60 -16.94 3.88
N PRO A 94 10.05 -17.01 5.15
CA PRO A 94 9.78 -18.15 6.02
C PRO A 94 8.29 -18.47 6.17
N PHE A 95 7.45 -17.45 6.30
CA PHE A 95 6.00 -17.61 6.41
C PHE A 95 5.42 -18.25 5.15
N VAL A 96 5.76 -17.73 3.96
CA VAL A 96 5.30 -18.28 2.68
C VAL A 96 5.74 -19.72 2.51
N ARG A 97 6.98 -20.07 2.90
CA ARG A 97 7.49 -21.45 2.86
C ARG A 97 6.65 -22.40 3.68
N ILE A 98 6.23 -21.99 4.88
CA ILE A 98 5.38 -22.80 5.76
C ILE A 98 3.96 -22.87 5.22
N TYR A 99 3.41 -21.74 4.79
CA TYR A 99 2.04 -21.60 4.29
C TYR A 99 1.78 -22.42 3.02
N THR A 100 2.78 -22.50 2.13
CA THR A 100 2.70 -23.26 0.89
C THR A 100 3.30 -24.66 1.01
N SER A 101 3.60 -25.12 2.22
CA SER A 101 4.12 -26.47 2.44
C SER A 101 3.09 -27.51 2.02
N GLY A 102 3.49 -28.40 1.11
CA GLY A 102 2.59 -29.41 0.53
C GLY A 102 1.93 -29.02 -0.80
N ILE A 103 2.11 -27.79 -1.25
CA ILE A 103 1.71 -27.34 -2.59
C ILE A 103 2.90 -27.54 -3.53
N THR A 104 2.72 -28.33 -4.59
CA THR A 104 3.82 -28.71 -5.49
C THR A 104 3.64 -28.19 -6.93
N ASP A 105 2.63 -27.35 -7.16
CA ASP A 105 2.29 -26.79 -8.47
C ASP A 105 3.25 -25.69 -8.93
N ALA A 106 3.93 -25.02 -7.99
CA ALA A 106 4.84 -23.91 -8.27
C ALA A 106 5.88 -23.70 -7.16
N ASN A 107 6.95 -22.97 -7.51
CA ASN A 107 7.89 -22.45 -6.51
C ASN A 107 7.41 -21.07 -5.99
N TYR A 108 6.84 -21.05 -4.81
CA TYR A 108 6.34 -19.85 -4.16
C TYR A 108 7.44 -19.00 -3.50
N ILE A 109 8.69 -19.47 -3.46
CA ILE A 109 9.78 -18.79 -2.76
C ILE A 109 10.46 -17.80 -3.71
N VAL A 110 10.03 -16.53 -3.70
CA VAL A 110 10.57 -15.45 -4.54
C VAL A 110 11.03 -14.28 -3.65
N PRO A 111 12.27 -14.33 -3.09
CA PRO A 111 12.72 -13.34 -2.10
C PRO A 111 12.76 -11.90 -2.64
N VAL A 112 13.13 -11.70 -3.89
CA VAL A 112 13.18 -10.37 -4.51
C VAL A 112 11.80 -9.75 -4.55
N PHE A 113 10.79 -10.51 -4.96
CA PHE A 113 9.41 -10.05 -4.97
C PHE A 113 8.90 -9.75 -3.56
N ALA A 114 9.25 -10.59 -2.57
CA ALA A 114 8.92 -10.37 -1.17
C ALA A 114 9.41 -9.00 -0.66
N ILE A 115 10.66 -8.64 -0.95
CA ILE A 115 11.25 -7.36 -0.56
C ILE A 115 10.54 -6.21 -1.27
N LEU A 116 10.34 -6.32 -2.59
CA LEU A 116 9.70 -5.25 -3.38
C LEU A 116 8.28 -4.96 -2.92
N ILE A 117 7.44 -5.98 -2.73
CA ILE A 117 6.04 -5.78 -2.30
C ILE A 117 5.97 -5.25 -0.87
N THR A 118 6.88 -5.67 0.01
CA THR A 118 6.98 -5.17 1.39
C THR A 118 7.38 -3.69 1.40
N CYS A 119 8.42 -3.30 0.64
CA CYS A 119 8.86 -1.92 0.54
C CYS A 119 7.80 -1.02 -0.11
N ALA A 120 7.12 -1.48 -1.15
CA ALA A 120 6.05 -0.73 -1.80
C ALA A 120 4.89 -0.45 -0.84
N THR A 121 4.47 -1.47 -0.08
CA THR A 121 3.39 -1.33 0.91
C THR A 121 3.81 -0.47 2.10
N ALA A 122 5.06 -0.57 2.57
CA ALA A 122 5.62 0.30 3.59
C ALA A 122 5.60 1.77 3.15
N SER A 123 6.05 2.06 1.92
CA SER A 123 6.05 3.41 1.34
C SER A 123 4.64 4.01 1.26
N TYR A 124 3.64 3.19 0.93
CA TYR A 124 2.24 3.59 0.99
C TYR A 124 1.84 4.01 2.41
N CYS A 125 2.21 3.23 3.42
CA CYS A 125 1.87 3.53 4.82
C CYS A 125 2.58 4.79 5.34
N LEU A 126 3.84 5.03 4.95
CA LEU A 126 4.58 6.25 5.31
C LEU A 126 3.93 7.52 4.75
N ARG A 127 3.21 7.45 3.64
CA ARG A 127 2.49 8.57 3.04
C ARG A 127 1.17 8.92 3.75
N LEU A 128 0.64 8.03 4.60
CA LEU A 128 -0.69 8.20 5.22
C LEU A 128 -0.88 9.50 5.98
N PRO A 129 0.04 9.97 6.89
CA PRO A 129 -0.17 11.20 7.65
C PRO A 129 -0.41 12.40 6.75
N TYR A 130 0.40 12.53 5.70
CA TYR A 130 0.30 13.62 4.73
C TYR A 130 -1.00 13.57 3.93
N SER A 131 -1.40 12.36 3.49
CA SER A 131 -2.66 12.17 2.76
C SER A 131 -3.88 12.55 3.62
N MET A 132 -3.86 12.19 4.90
CA MET A 132 -4.93 12.55 5.85
C MET A 132 -5.00 14.06 6.08
N MET A 133 -3.86 14.74 6.21
CA MET A 133 -3.81 16.19 6.37
C MET A 133 -4.38 16.92 5.14
N VAL A 134 -3.98 16.53 3.94
CA VAL A 134 -4.46 17.12 2.69
C VAL A 134 -5.97 16.93 2.53
N LEU A 135 -6.48 15.75 2.88
CA LEU A 135 -7.93 15.47 2.84
C LEU A 135 -8.70 16.24 3.92
N ALA A 136 -8.14 16.37 5.13
CA ALA A 136 -8.72 17.16 6.22
C ALA A 136 -8.82 18.65 5.85
N ALA A 137 -7.82 19.17 5.11
CA ALA A 137 -7.83 20.53 4.56
C ALA A 137 -8.81 20.73 3.37
N GLY A 138 -9.54 19.71 2.95
CA GLY A 138 -10.56 19.81 1.90
C GLY A 138 -10.01 19.84 0.46
N HIS A 139 -8.72 19.54 0.25
CA HIS A 139 -8.09 19.55 -1.07
C HIS A 139 -8.40 18.31 -1.93
N TYR A 140 -9.66 17.87 -1.91
CA TYR A 140 -10.12 16.65 -2.62
C TYR A 140 -9.88 16.69 -4.14
N LYS A 141 -10.03 17.87 -4.76
CA LYS A 141 -9.89 18.01 -6.22
C LYS A 141 -8.44 17.82 -6.68
N GLN A 142 -7.48 18.33 -5.91
CA GLN A 142 -6.05 18.18 -6.19
C GLN A 142 -5.62 16.73 -5.98
N THR A 143 -6.07 16.10 -4.89
CA THR A 143 -5.82 14.70 -4.58
C THR A 143 -6.41 13.76 -5.64
N GLN A 144 -7.59 14.11 -6.20
CA GLN A 144 -8.20 13.34 -7.27
C GLN A 144 -7.35 13.34 -8.55
N ASN A 145 -6.81 14.49 -8.94
CA ASN A 145 -5.94 14.58 -10.12
C ASN A 145 -4.66 13.75 -9.95
N SER A 146 -4.03 13.83 -8.78
CA SER A 146 -2.86 13.01 -8.46
C SER A 146 -3.16 11.51 -8.50
N ALA A 147 -4.31 11.10 -7.94
CA ALA A 147 -4.75 9.70 -7.96
C ALA A 147 -5.01 9.18 -9.40
N ILE A 148 -5.56 10.02 -10.28
CA ILE A 148 -5.78 9.65 -11.69
C ILE A 148 -4.44 9.49 -12.42
N ILE A 149 -3.49 10.41 -12.21
CA ILE A 149 -2.16 10.32 -12.80
C ILE A 149 -1.42 9.07 -12.29
N GLU A 150 -1.47 8.81 -10.98
CA GLU A 150 -0.89 7.62 -10.36
C GLU A 150 -1.49 6.34 -10.96
N MET A 151 -2.82 6.29 -11.14
CA MET A 151 -3.52 5.16 -11.78
C MET A 151 -3.06 4.94 -13.22
N VAL A 152 -3.01 5.99 -14.03
CA VAL A 152 -2.58 5.88 -15.45
C VAL A 152 -1.14 5.44 -15.55
N LEU A 153 -0.24 6.02 -14.75
CA LEU A 153 1.17 5.64 -14.70
C LEU A 153 1.35 4.19 -14.26
N ASN A 154 0.63 3.76 -13.23
CA ASN A 154 0.68 2.38 -12.74
C ASN A 154 0.29 1.39 -13.85
N VAL A 155 -0.84 1.61 -14.52
CA VAL A 155 -1.30 0.76 -15.64
C VAL A 155 -0.28 0.73 -16.78
N VAL A 156 0.23 1.88 -17.19
CA VAL A 156 1.20 1.99 -18.30
C VAL A 156 2.51 1.28 -17.95
N ILE A 157 3.02 1.50 -16.72
CA ILE A 157 4.26 0.86 -16.26
C ILE A 157 4.05 -0.65 -16.11
N SER A 158 2.94 -1.10 -15.54
CA SER A 158 2.63 -2.53 -15.38
C SER A 158 2.56 -3.24 -16.72
N ILE A 159 1.85 -2.68 -17.69
CA ILE A 159 1.79 -3.23 -19.05
C ILE A 159 3.17 -3.21 -19.71
N GLY A 160 3.91 -2.11 -19.61
CA GLY A 160 5.25 -1.99 -20.16
C GLY A 160 6.23 -3.00 -19.59
N LEU A 161 6.22 -3.23 -18.28
CA LEU A 161 7.06 -4.22 -17.61
C LEU A 161 6.72 -5.66 -18.04
N VAL A 162 5.44 -5.96 -18.19
CA VAL A 162 5.00 -7.27 -18.68
C VAL A 162 5.52 -7.55 -20.10
N PHE A 163 5.50 -6.53 -20.99
CA PHE A 163 6.01 -6.68 -22.36
C PHE A 163 7.54 -6.71 -22.43
N LEU A 164 8.25 -5.96 -21.59
CA LEU A 164 9.72 -5.85 -21.64
C LEU A 164 10.44 -6.97 -20.88
N LEU A 165 9.94 -7.37 -19.74
CA LEU A 165 10.60 -8.34 -18.86
C LEU A 165 9.96 -9.74 -18.92
N GLY A 166 8.81 -9.86 -19.61
CA GLY A 166 8.12 -11.14 -19.80
C GLY A 166 7.93 -11.87 -18.49
N LEU A 167 7.35 -11.23 -17.51
CA LEU A 167 7.12 -11.76 -16.13
C LEU A 167 8.05 -12.93 -15.77
N ILE A 168 9.15 -12.57 -15.18
CA ILE A 168 10.09 -13.52 -14.57
C ILE A 168 9.37 -14.32 -13.50
#